data_5135cd0a8d6538f0d1e6ebd0d1ee3821
#
_entry.id   5135cd0a8d6538f0d1e6ebd0d1ee3821
#
_cell.length_a   1.000
_cell.length_b   1.000
_cell.length_c   1.000
_cell.angle_alpha   90.00
_cell.angle_beta   90.00
_cell.angle_gamma   90.00
#
_symmetry.space_group_name_H-M   'P 1'
#
loop_
_entity.id
_entity.type
_entity.pdbx_description
1 polymer ?
#
loop_
_entity_poly.entity_id
_entity_poly.type
_entity_poly.pdbx_seq_one_letter_code
_entity_poly.pdbx_strand_id
1 'polypeptide(L)'
;MTPIENTKLVSKVDAVPILQRLGLTEDELRRTVLKLSGGQQQRVAIARSLASDAPVILADEPTGNLDEATAAEITEILKESAQEYGKCVIIVTHSNAVAKAADCVLEIKGGTLKVRN
;
A
#
# COMPACT_ATOMS: atom_id res chain seq x y z
N MET A 1 -0.15 18.40 8.38
CA MET A 1 -0.72 17.15 8.91
C MET A 1 0.38 16.12 9.03
N THR A 2 0.47 15.41 10.14
CA THR A 2 1.43 14.33 10.37
C THR A 2 0.93 13.02 9.76
N PRO A 3 1.81 12.02 9.53
CA PRO A 3 1.37 10.69 9.09
C PRO A 3 0.28 10.08 9.99
N ILE A 4 0.40 10.22 11.29
CA ILE A 4 -0.59 9.71 12.24
C ILE A 4 -1.94 10.41 12.06
N GLU A 5 -1.93 11.74 11.97
CA GLU A 5 -3.16 12.51 11.73
C GLU A 5 -3.79 12.17 10.39
N ASN A 6 -2.97 11.99 9.35
CA ASN A 6 -3.43 11.65 8.01
C ASN A 6 -4.17 10.31 8.00
N THR A 7 -3.63 9.29 8.67
CA THR A 7 -4.25 7.97 8.74
C THR A 7 -5.51 7.98 9.60
N LYS A 8 -5.56 8.79 10.64
CA LYS A 8 -6.74 8.92 11.51
C LYS A 8 -7.96 9.53 10.82
N LEU A 9 -7.77 10.21 9.69
CA LEU A 9 -8.89 10.78 8.92
C LEU A 9 -9.87 9.73 8.41
N VAL A 10 -9.42 8.50 8.21
CA VAL A 10 -10.20 7.45 7.55
C VAL A 10 -10.37 6.19 8.38
N SER A 11 -9.81 6.14 9.58
CA SER A 11 -9.80 4.92 10.37
C SER A 11 -9.91 5.19 11.86
N LYS A 12 -10.55 4.23 12.55
CA LYS A 12 -10.58 4.15 14.01
C LYS A 12 -9.45 3.25 14.53
N VAL A 13 -8.73 2.57 13.65
CA VAL A 13 -7.63 1.67 13.99
C VAL A 13 -6.37 2.48 14.20
N ASP A 14 -5.55 2.09 15.17
CA ASP A 14 -4.24 2.71 15.37
C ASP A 14 -3.32 2.34 14.20
N ALA A 15 -2.91 3.35 13.45
CA ALA A 15 -2.07 3.17 12.26
C ALA A 15 -0.57 3.20 12.56
N VAL A 16 -0.16 3.50 13.79
CA VAL A 16 1.27 3.61 14.14
C VAL A 16 2.05 2.32 13.83
N PRO A 17 1.56 1.12 14.23
CA PRO A 17 2.26 -0.11 13.86
C PRO A 17 2.43 -0.31 12.35
N ILE A 18 1.41 0.07 11.57
CA ILE A 18 1.45 -0.02 10.11
C ILE A 18 2.49 0.93 9.55
N LEU A 19 2.51 2.18 10.01
CA LEU A 19 3.47 3.19 9.58
C LEU A 19 4.91 2.78 9.91
N GLN A 20 5.14 2.25 11.10
CA GLN A 20 6.45 1.76 11.52
C GLN A 20 6.91 0.58 10.66
N ARG A 21 6.02 -0.34 10.35
CA ARG A 21 6.30 -1.48 9.48
C ARG A 21 6.66 -1.03 8.06
N LEU A 22 6.07 0.08 7.60
CA LEU A 22 6.40 0.69 6.31
C LEU A 22 7.70 1.49 6.34
N GLY A 23 8.43 1.46 7.45
CA GLY A 23 9.75 2.04 7.57
C GLY A 23 9.79 3.50 7.99
N LEU A 24 8.70 4.04 8.51
CA LEU A 24 8.68 5.38 9.05
C LEU A 24 9.22 5.40 10.47
N THR A 25 10.21 6.25 10.74
CA THR A 25 10.78 6.42 12.08
C THR A 25 9.87 7.28 12.96
N GLU A 26 10.10 7.27 14.28
CA GLU A 26 9.34 8.12 15.20
C GLU A 26 9.42 9.60 14.82
N ASP A 27 10.59 10.06 14.40
CA ASP A 27 10.79 11.44 13.97
C ASP A 27 9.94 11.76 12.74
N GLU A 28 9.93 10.84 11.76
CA GLU A 28 9.14 10.99 10.54
C GLU A 28 7.64 10.96 10.81
N LEU A 29 7.21 10.18 11.80
CA LEU A 29 5.80 10.13 12.22
C LEU A 29 5.30 11.48 12.78
N ARG A 30 6.23 12.30 13.28
CA ARG A 30 5.91 13.62 13.85
C ARG A 30 6.03 14.77 12.86
N ARG A 31 6.62 14.52 11.68
CA ARG A 31 6.73 15.54 10.62
C ARG A 31 5.42 15.68 9.88
N THR A 32 5.18 16.87 9.34
CA THR A 32 4.04 17.03 8.44
C THR A 32 4.30 16.24 7.15
N VAL A 33 3.24 15.72 6.55
CA VAL A 33 3.33 14.89 5.34
C VAL A 33 4.06 15.62 4.21
N LEU A 34 3.85 16.93 4.08
CA LEU A 34 4.49 17.72 3.03
C LEU A 34 6.00 17.83 3.17
N LYS A 35 6.55 17.57 4.37
CA LYS A 35 8.01 17.59 4.63
C LYS A 35 8.64 16.21 4.47
N LEU A 36 7.87 15.19 4.16
CA LEU A 36 8.37 13.85 3.91
C LEU A 36 8.80 13.72 2.44
N SER A 37 9.70 12.77 2.16
CA SER A 37 10.06 12.42 0.79
C SER A 37 8.84 11.86 0.04
N GLY A 38 8.92 11.81 -1.29
CA GLY A 38 7.87 11.22 -2.11
C GLY A 38 7.56 9.77 -1.73
N GLY A 39 8.59 8.97 -1.48
CA GLY A 39 8.42 7.58 -1.05
C GLY A 39 7.76 7.46 0.33
N GLN A 40 8.13 8.34 1.26
CA GLN A 40 7.52 8.38 2.58
C GLN A 40 6.05 8.80 2.49
N GLN A 41 5.73 9.79 1.66
CA GLN A 41 4.35 10.20 1.42
C GLN A 41 3.52 9.06 0.83
N GLN A 42 4.09 8.28 -0.09
CA GLN A 42 3.43 7.12 -0.67
C GLN A 42 3.12 6.06 0.40
N ARG A 43 4.07 5.81 1.31
CA ARG A 43 3.86 4.88 2.42
C ARG A 43 2.74 5.34 3.35
N VAL A 44 2.64 6.63 3.62
CA VAL A 44 1.55 7.20 4.42
C VAL A 44 0.20 6.98 3.73
N ALA A 45 0.15 7.18 2.41
CA ALA A 45 -1.07 6.94 1.63
C ALA A 45 -1.48 5.47 1.68
N ILE A 46 -0.53 4.55 1.59
CA ILE A 46 -0.78 3.11 1.71
C ILE A 46 -1.29 2.77 3.11
N ALA A 47 -0.63 3.29 4.16
CA ALA A 47 -1.05 3.07 5.53
C ALA A 47 -2.47 3.56 5.78
N ARG A 48 -2.83 4.71 5.20
CA ARG A 48 -4.19 5.25 5.26
C ARG A 48 -5.20 4.28 4.67
N SER A 49 -4.89 3.70 3.51
CA SER A 49 -5.76 2.73 2.86
C SER A 49 -5.90 1.45 3.68
N LEU A 50 -4.80 0.96 4.26
CA LEU A 50 -4.79 -0.27 5.06
C LEU A 50 -5.54 -0.10 6.38
N ALA A 51 -5.46 1.07 6.98
CA ALA A 51 -6.15 1.39 8.23
C ALA A 51 -7.63 1.70 8.03
N SER A 52 -8.05 1.94 6.81
CA SER A 52 -9.44 2.25 6.47
C SER A 52 -10.35 1.04 6.70
N ASP A 53 -11.60 1.30 7.10
CA ASP A 53 -12.64 0.27 7.22
C ASP A 53 -13.20 -0.15 5.87
N ALA A 54 -12.79 0.48 4.78
CA ALA A 54 -13.27 0.14 3.44
C ALA A 54 -12.91 -1.31 3.07
N PRO A 55 -13.85 -2.06 2.48
CA PRO A 55 -13.61 -3.47 2.13
C PRO A 55 -12.74 -3.65 0.90
N VAL A 56 -12.53 -2.61 0.10
CA VAL A 56 -11.76 -2.65 -1.14
C VAL A 56 -10.61 -1.66 -1.05
N ILE A 57 -9.42 -2.12 -1.42
CA ILE A 57 -8.22 -1.29 -1.55
C ILE A 57 -7.84 -1.25 -3.03
N LEU A 58 -7.71 -0.04 -3.57
CA LEU A 58 -7.21 0.18 -4.91
C LEU A 58 -5.80 0.76 -4.81
N ALA A 59 -4.83 0.08 -5.41
CA ALA A 59 -3.44 0.52 -5.42
C ALA A 59 -2.93 0.62 -6.85
N ASP A 60 -2.52 1.81 -7.25
CA ASP A 60 -1.98 2.07 -8.58
C ASP A 60 -0.46 2.24 -8.48
N GLU A 61 0.27 1.27 -9.02
CA GLU A 61 1.73 1.20 -8.97
C GLU A 61 2.28 1.44 -7.55
N PRO A 62 1.83 0.65 -6.55
CA PRO A 62 2.15 0.94 -5.14
C PRO A 62 3.64 0.81 -4.81
N THR A 63 4.41 0.11 -5.65
CA THR A 63 5.84 -0.10 -5.43
C THR A 63 6.71 0.72 -6.39
N GLY A 64 6.11 1.56 -7.23
CA GLY A 64 6.85 2.43 -8.14
C GLY A 64 7.76 3.39 -7.36
N ASN A 65 8.98 3.57 -7.84
CA ASN A 65 9.98 4.47 -7.23
C ASN A 65 10.49 4.05 -5.84
N LEU A 66 10.24 2.80 -5.44
CA LEU A 66 10.73 2.26 -4.18
C LEU A 66 11.88 1.27 -4.42
N ASP A 67 12.80 1.18 -3.45
CA ASP A 67 13.81 0.15 -3.46
C ASP A 67 13.19 -1.25 -3.30
N GLU A 68 13.92 -2.29 -3.68
CA GLU A 68 13.39 -3.66 -3.67
C GLU A 68 12.91 -4.12 -2.30
N ALA A 69 13.64 -3.79 -1.24
CA ALA A 69 13.28 -4.20 0.11
C ALA A 69 11.96 -3.56 0.56
N THR A 70 11.80 -2.27 0.31
CA THR A 70 10.57 -1.55 0.65
C THR A 70 9.40 -2.02 -0.22
N ALA A 71 9.65 -2.24 -1.51
CA ALA A 71 8.64 -2.76 -2.43
C ALA A 71 8.13 -4.13 -1.99
N ALA A 72 9.03 -5.02 -1.56
CA ALA A 72 8.67 -6.34 -1.06
C ALA A 72 7.82 -6.26 0.21
N GLU A 73 8.17 -5.36 1.12
CA GLU A 73 7.42 -5.16 2.36
C GLU A 73 6.00 -4.64 2.08
N ILE A 74 5.86 -3.67 1.18
CA ILE A 74 4.54 -3.15 0.79
C ILE A 74 3.70 -4.23 0.14
N THR A 75 4.29 -5.02 -0.75
CA THR A 75 3.59 -6.14 -1.40
C THR A 75 3.09 -7.14 -0.37
N GLU A 76 3.90 -7.47 0.61
CA GLU A 76 3.54 -8.40 1.68
C GLU A 76 2.40 -7.84 2.55
N ILE A 77 2.43 -6.56 2.87
CA ILE A 77 1.38 -5.91 3.65
C ILE A 77 0.06 -5.92 2.89
N LEU A 78 0.07 -5.64 1.59
CA LEU A 78 -1.13 -5.67 0.76
C LEU A 78 -1.70 -7.10 0.70
N LYS A 79 -0.84 -8.10 0.58
CA LYS A 79 -1.23 -9.50 0.58
C LYS A 79 -1.88 -9.92 1.91
N GLU A 80 -1.28 -9.51 3.03
CA GLU A 80 -1.83 -9.76 4.36
C GLU A 80 -3.20 -9.09 4.52
N SER A 81 -3.38 -7.90 3.98
CA SER A 81 -4.67 -7.21 4.04
C SER A 81 -5.78 -8.03 3.40
N ALA A 82 -5.48 -8.68 2.28
CA ALA A 82 -6.45 -9.56 1.62
C ALA A 82 -6.69 -10.83 2.44
N GLN A 83 -5.64 -11.46 2.93
CA GLN A 83 -5.72 -12.77 3.58
C GLN A 83 -6.21 -12.70 5.03
N GLU A 84 -5.73 -11.74 5.80
CA GLU A 84 -6.01 -11.67 7.24
C GLU A 84 -7.17 -10.74 7.59
N TYR A 85 -7.32 -9.65 6.83
CA TYR A 85 -8.37 -8.67 7.10
C TYR A 85 -9.56 -8.77 6.15
N GLY A 86 -9.55 -9.76 5.26
CA GLY A 86 -10.65 -10.01 4.35
C GLY A 86 -10.93 -8.90 3.34
N LYS A 87 -9.94 -8.06 3.05
CA LYS A 87 -10.09 -6.97 2.09
C LYS A 87 -9.89 -7.47 0.66
N CYS A 88 -10.61 -6.87 -0.28
CA CYS A 88 -10.37 -7.08 -1.71
C CYS A 88 -9.31 -6.06 -2.15
N VAL A 89 -8.13 -6.54 -2.52
CA VAL A 89 -7.01 -5.69 -2.94
C VAL A 89 -6.86 -5.78 -4.45
N ILE A 90 -7.03 -4.65 -5.12
CA ILE A 90 -6.88 -4.54 -6.57
C ILE A 90 -5.65 -3.67 -6.84
N ILE A 91 -4.67 -4.25 -7.52
CA ILE A 91 -3.40 -3.58 -7.80
C ILE A 91 -3.23 -3.43 -9.31
N VAL A 92 -2.93 -2.21 -9.75
CA VAL A 92 -2.50 -1.95 -11.12
C VAL A 92 -0.99 -1.81 -11.11
N THR A 93 -0.29 -2.65 -11.87
CA THR A 93 1.17 -2.66 -11.84
C THR A 93 1.77 -3.19 -13.14
N HIS A 94 2.99 -2.75 -13.43
CA HIS A 94 3.86 -3.35 -14.47
C HIS A 94 4.89 -4.30 -13.85
N SER A 95 4.90 -4.42 -12.52
CA SER A 95 5.88 -5.25 -11.81
C SER A 95 5.50 -6.73 -11.84
N ASN A 96 6.37 -7.56 -12.38
CA ASN A 96 6.18 -9.02 -12.36
C ASN A 96 6.29 -9.59 -10.95
N ALA A 97 7.09 -8.98 -10.09
CA ALA A 97 7.23 -9.40 -8.70
C ALA A 97 5.92 -9.23 -7.93
N VAL A 98 5.25 -8.09 -8.12
CA VAL A 98 3.93 -7.84 -7.51
C VAL A 98 2.89 -8.81 -8.08
N ALA A 99 2.91 -9.02 -9.40
CA ALA A 99 1.97 -9.94 -10.06
C ALA A 99 2.12 -11.37 -9.52
N LYS A 100 3.33 -11.84 -9.27
CA LYS A 100 3.57 -13.17 -8.72
C LYS A 100 3.03 -13.36 -7.31
N ALA A 101 2.90 -12.29 -6.56
CA ALA A 101 2.38 -12.34 -5.20
C ALA A 101 0.85 -12.35 -5.16
N ALA A 102 0.19 -12.03 -6.26
CA ALA A 102 -1.27 -11.96 -6.34
C ALA A 102 -1.94 -13.32 -6.47
N ASP A 103 -3.16 -13.44 -5.97
CA ASP A 103 -3.95 -14.67 -6.12
C ASP A 103 -4.50 -14.82 -7.54
N CYS A 104 -4.79 -13.70 -8.20
CA CYS A 104 -5.29 -13.69 -9.57
C CYS A 104 -4.65 -12.53 -10.33
N VAL A 105 -4.20 -12.79 -11.53
CA VAL A 105 -3.58 -11.79 -12.40
C VAL A 105 -4.42 -11.61 -13.65
N LEU A 106 -4.83 -10.37 -13.90
CA LEU A 106 -5.52 -9.99 -15.13
C LEU A 106 -4.56 -9.17 -15.98
N GLU A 107 -4.42 -9.55 -17.21
CA GLU A 107 -3.54 -8.86 -18.17
C GLU A 107 -4.38 -8.10 -19.19
N ILE A 108 -4.06 -6.82 -19.38
CA ILE A 108 -4.69 -6.01 -20.42
C ILE A 108 -3.78 -6.05 -21.65
N LYS A 109 -4.29 -6.61 -22.74
CA LYS A 109 -3.55 -6.77 -23.98
C LYS A 109 -4.43 -6.43 -25.16
N GLY A 110 -4.02 -5.43 -25.95
CA GLY A 110 -4.80 -5.00 -27.10
C GLY A 110 -6.22 -4.55 -26.74
N GLY A 111 -6.41 -3.92 -25.58
CA GLY A 111 -7.72 -3.46 -25.11
C GLY A 111 -8.60 -4.56 -24.55
N THR A 112 -8.10 -5.79 -24.43
CA THR A 112 -8.85 -6.94 -23.92
C THR A 112 -8.25 -7.39 -22.57
N LEU A 113 -9.12 -7.68 -21.60
CA LEU A 113 -8.74 -8.19 -20.29
C LEU A 113 -8.75 -9.71 -20.33
N LYS A 114 -7.63 -10.32 -19.92
CA LYS A 114 -7.49 -11.78 -19.88
C LYS A 114 -6.93 -12.23 -18.54
N VAL A 115 -7.39 -13.39 -18.07
CA VAL A 115 -6.79 -14.01 -16.88
C VAL A 115 -5.44 -14.59 -17.28
N ARG A 116 -4.40 -14.24 -16.53
CA ARG A 116 -3.04 -14.74 -16.72
C ARG A 116 -2.79 -15.83 -15.68
N ASN A 117 -2.44 -17.00 -16.15
CA ASN A 117 -2.08 -18.11 -15.27
C ASN A 117 -0.58 -18.37 -15.33
#